data_3e39d6bd6f32a67e0ca4b56a082501f9
#
_entry.id   3e39d6bd6f32a67e0ca4b56a082501f9
#
_cell.length_a   1.000
_cell.length_b   1.000
_cell.length_c   1.000
_cell.angle_alpha   90.00
_cell.angle_beta   90.00
_cell.angle_gamma   90.00
#
_symmetry.space_group_name_H-M   'P 1'
#
loop_
_entity.id
_entity.type
_entity.pdbx_description
1 polymer ?
#
loop_
_entity_poly.entity_id
_entity_poly.type
_entity_poly.pdbx_seq_one_letter_code
_entity_poly.pdbx_strand_id
1 'polypeptide(L)'
;MTDLGFLLFETPIGVCGIVWGDRGVVGVRLPEASEAAARARVRREFPDALESPAPSDVQRAREGIVALLRGEATDLSFIQLDMRQVAPFNRRVYEVARTIPPGATLSYGEIAVRLGEPGAARDVGSALGQNPFAIVVPCHRVLAAGGKIGGFSARGGIRTKLRLLSIEGVQAPGTVPLFERGTKVSAKF
;
A
#
# COMPACT_ATOMS: atom_id res chain seq x y z
N MET A 1 6.54 26.94 7.45
CA MET A 1 6.53 26.06 6.25
C MET A 1 7.11 24.74 6.72
N THR A 2 6.42 23.65 6.53
CA THR A 2 6.94 22.33 6.94
C THR A 2 7.91 21.88 5.87
N ASP A 3 9.19 21.72 6.22
CA ASP A 3 10.19 21.22 5.27
C ASP A 3 9.86 19.75 4.96
N LEU A 4 9.40 19.48 3.73
CA LEU A 4 9.13 18.13 3.27
C LEU A 4 10.39 17.55 2.65
N GLY A 5 10.72 16.32 3.06
CA GLY A 5 11.73 15.50 2.42
C GLY A 5 11.11 14.36 1.61
N PHE A 6 11.79 13.88 0.59
CA PHE A 6 11.43 12.64 -0.08
C PHE A 6 12.67 11.87 -0.52
N LEU A 7 12.49 10.57 -0.71
CA LEU A 7 13.44 9.71 -1.41
C LEU A 7 12.72 8.68 -2.27
N LEU A 8 13.43 8.20 -3.29
CA LEU A 8 13.04 7.04 -4.07
C LEU A 8 13.87 5.85 -3.62
N PHE A 9 13.28 4.65 -3.65
CA PHE A 9 13.95 3.44 -3.21
C PHE A 9 13.49 2.20 -3.99
N GLU A 10 14.43 1.32 -4.24
CA GLU A 10 14.22 0.06 -4.93
C GLU A 10 13.41 -0.92 -4.10
N THR A 11 12.48 -1.60 -4.75
CA THR A 11 11.67 -2.68 -4.17
C THR A 11 11.50 -3.82 -5.18
N PRO A 12 11.08 -5.01 -4.77
CA PRO A 12 10.78 -6.13 -5.69
C PRO A 12 9.72 -5.83 -6.75
N ILE A 13 8.93 -4.78 -6.56
CA ILE A 13 7.89 -4.39 -7.53
C ILE A 13 8.30 -3.18 -8.39
N GLY A 14 9.46 -2.58 -8.14
CA GLY A 14 10.01 -1.40 -8.81
C GLY A 14 10.33 -0.27 -7.84
N VAL A 15 10.65 0.92 -8.36
CA VAL A 15 11.03 2.08 -7.57
C VAL A 15 9.81 2.72 -6.92
N CYS A 16 9.75 2.68 -5.59
CA CYS A 16 8.76 3.36 -4.78
C CYS A 16 9.28 4.74 -4.32
N GLY A 17 8.36 5.61 -3.89
CA GLY A 17 8.71 6.88 -3.28
C GLY A 17 8.10 7.01 -1.88
N ILE A 18 8.82 7.65 -0.96
CA ILE A 18 8.31 8.04 0.36
C ILE A 18 8.57 9.51 0.59
N VAL A 19 7.56 10.20 1.10
CA VAL A 19 7.58 11.64 1.41
C VAL A 19 7.25 11.82 2.88
N TRP A 20 7.99 12.66 3.57
CA TRP A 20 7.82 12.90 5.01
C TRP A 20 7.91 14.37 5.37
N GLY A 21 7.41 14.73 6.53
CA GLY A 21 7.55 16.02 7.18
C GLY A 21 7.91 15.85 8.66
N ASP A 22 7.75 16.91 9.42
CA ASP A 22 8.05 16.97 10.86
C ASP A 22 7.22 16.00 11.72
N ARG A 23 6.06 15.57 11.25
CA ARG A 23 5.10 14.73 11.99
C ARG A 23 4.95 13.32 11.45
N GLY A 24 5.83 12.91 10.55
CA GLY A 24 5.83 11.59 9.97
C GLY A 24 5.63 11.56 8.46
N VAL A 25 5.27 10.41 7.95
CA VAL A 25 5.08 10.16 6.51
C VAL A 25 3.81 10.86 6.02
N VAL A 26 3.94 11.66 4.96
CA VAL A 26 2.83 12.34 4.28
C VAL A 26 2.42 11.65 2.99
N GLY A 27 3.24 10.75 2.46
CA GLY A 27 2.91 9.98 1.27
C GLY A 27 3.86 8.82 1.00
N VAL A 28 3.30 7.74 0.46
CA VAL A 28 4.04 6.60 -0.11
C VAL A 28 3.49 6.36 -1.50
N ARG A 29 4.36 6.23 -2.49
CA ARG A 29 4.00 6.06 -3.91
C ARG A 29 4.48 4.72 -4.43
N LEU A 30 3.58 4.00 -5.07
CA LEU A 30 3.86 2.80 -5.84
C LEU A 30 4.66 3.14 -7.12
N PRO A 31 5.36 2.14 -7.71
CA PRO A 31 6.19 2.37 -8.87
C PRO A 31 5.45 2.97 -10.06
N GLU A 32 6.17 3.83 -10.78
CA GLU A 32 5.78 4.37 -12.09
C GLU A 32 6.51 3.63 -13.24
N ALA A 33 6.43 4.17 -14.47
CA ALA A 33 7.08 3.58 -15.63
C ALA A 33 8.61 3.57 -15.52
N SER A 34 9.16 4.55 -14.81
CA SER A 34 10.59 4.72 -14.59
C SER A 34 10.82 5.50 -13.31
N GLU A 35 12.05 5.50 -12.81
CA GLU A 35 12.45 6.32 -11.68
C GLU A 35 12.24 7.82 -11.95
N ALA A 36 12.54 8.27 -13.16
CA ALA A 36 12.29 9.66 -13.58
C ALA A 36 10.79 10.01 -13.51
N ALA A 37 9.89 9.10 -13.89
CA ALA A 37 8.46 9.30 -13.77
C ALA A 37 7.99 9.29 -12.31
N ALA A 38 8.56 8.43 -11.46
CA ALA A 38 8.29 8.41 -10.03
C ALA A 38 8.71 9.73 -9.36
N ARG A 39 9.92 10.22 -9.68
CA ARG A 39 10.42 11.52 -9.20
C ARG A 39 9.55 12.69 -9.66
N ALA A 40 9.17 12.70 -10.94
CA ALA A 40 8.29 13.72 -11.50
C ALA A 40 6.91 13.73 -10.83
N ARG A 41 6.37 12.55 -10.51
CA ARG A 41 5.12 12.43 -9.78
C ARG A 41 5.23 13.00 -8.37
N VAL A 42 6.26 12.64 -7.60
CA VAL A 42 6.47 13.18 -6.25
C VAL A 42 6.57 14.70 -6.30
N ARG A 43 7.39 15.26 -7.19
CA ARG A 43 7.54 16.73 -7.32
C ARG A 43 6.26 17.46 -7.73
N ARG A 44 5.41 16.81 -8.54
CA ARG A 44 4.10 17.37 -8.91
C ARG A 44 3.12 17.39 -7.74
N GLU A 45 3.10 16.32 -6.95
CA GLU A 45 2.16 16.18 -5.83
C GLU A 45 2.64 16.89 -4.55
N PHE A 46 3.96 17.05 -4.40
CA PHE A 46 4.64 17.72 -3.28
C PHE A 46 5.70 18.67 -3.81
N PRO A 47 5.31 19.83 -4.38
CA PRO A 47 6.26 20.73 -5.06
C PRO A 47 7.34 21.28 -4.11
N ASP A 48 7.05 21.40 -2.81
CA ASP A 48 7.99 21.89 -1.80
C ASP A 48 8.89 20.79 -1.22
N ALA A 49 8.72 19.52 -1.62
CA ALA A 49 9.53 18.43 -1.10
C ALA A 49 10.91 18.39 -1.75
N LEU A 50 11.95 18.29 -0.92
CA LEU A 50 13.34 18.15 -1.36
C LEU A 50 13.79 16.69 -1.28
N GLU A 51 14.48 16.24 -2.33
CA GLU A 51 15.12 14.93 -2.30
C GLU A 51 16.30 14.97 -1.33
N SER A 52 16.22 14.20 -0.25
CA SER A 52 17.16 14.31 0.87
C SER A 52 17.33 12.97 1.59
N PRO A 53 18.42 12.81 2.37
CA PRO A 53 18.60 11.67 3.25
C PRO A 53 17.42 11.53 4.23
N ALA A 54 16.90 10.31 4.38
CA ALA A 54 15.79 10.06 5.29
C ALA A 54 16.23 10.05 6.75
N PRO A 55 15.46 10.61 7.68
CA PRO A 55 15.65 10.42 9.11
C PRO A 55 15.41 8.93 9.50
N SER A 56 15.87 8.56 10.68
CA SER A 56 15.93 7.15 11.12
C SER A 56 14.58 6.44 11.13
N ASP A 57 13.51 7.12 11.49
CA ASP A 57 12.13 6.60 11.48
C ASP A 57 11.61 6.33 10.06
N VAL A 58 11.94 7.21 9.11
CA VAL A 58 11.62 7.04 7.69
C VAL A 58 12.49 5.93 7.06
N GLN A 59 13.76 5.80 7.47
CA GLN A 59 14.60 4.68 7.04
C GLN A 59 13.99 3.35 7.49
N ARG A 60 13.57 3.23 8.75
CA ARG A 60 12.85 2.06 9.25
C ARG A 60 11.56 1.79 8.50
N ALA A 61 10.80 2.84 8.17
CA ALA A 61 9.58 2.72 7.36
C ALA A 61 9.89 2.14 5.98
N ARG A 62 10.92 2.65 5.29
CA ARG A 62 11.40 2.12 4.01
C ARG A 62 11.80 0.64 4.12
N GLU A 63 12.58 0.28 5.13
CA GLU A 63 13.01 -1.10 5.36
C GLU A 63 11.83 -2.04 5.58
N GLY A 64 10.85 -1.64 6.41
CA GLY A 64 9.63 -2.39 6.62
C GLY A 64 8.80 -2.58 5.34
N ILE A 65 8.67 -1.54 4.53
CA ILE A 65 7.98 -1.62 3.23
C ILE A 65 8.70 -2.60 2.29
N VAL A 66 10.04 -2.53 2.22
CA VAL A 66 10.84 -3.45 1.38
C VAL A 66 10.70 -4.88 1.86
N ALA A 67 10.76 -5.14 3.18
CA ALA A 67 10.58 -6.46 3.77
C ALA A 67 9.20 -7.04 3.42
N LEU A 68 8.11 -6.26 3.61
CA LEU A 68 6.77 -6.67 3.22
C LEU A 68 6.68 -7.03 1.73
N LEU A 69 7.26 -6.21 0.87
CA LEU A 69 7.26 -6.45 -0.58
C LEU A 69 8.15 -7.62 -1.03
N ARG A 70 9.03 -8.13 -0.14
CA ARG A 70 9.75 -9.41 -0.31
C ARG A 70 8.94 -10.62 0.13
N GLY A 71 7.74 -10.42 0.67
CA GLY A 71 6.88 -11.48 1.18
C GLY A 71 7.11 -11.81 2.66
N GLU A 72 7.85 -10.98 3.39
CA GLU A 72 8.00 -11.10 4.83
C GLU A 72 6.72 -10.55 5.50
N ALA A 73 6.18 -11.28 6.48
CA ALA A 73 4.99 -10.85 7.22
C ALA A 73 5.35 -9.69 8.18
N THR A 74 5.54 -8.50 7.61
CA THR A 74 5.99 -7.31 8.33
C THR A 74 4.79 -6.46 8.73
N ASP A 75 4.66 -6.15 10.02
CA ASP A 75 3.71 -5.16 10.53
C ASP A 75 4.26 -3.74 10.29
N LEU A 76 3.48 -2.92 9.59
CA LEU A 76 3.80 -1.52 9.30
C LEU A 76 3.06 -0.53 10.22
N SER A 77 2.42 -1.00 11.29
CA SER A 77 1.65 -0.15 12.22
C SER A 77 2.51 0.88 12.95
N PHE A 78 3.82 0.59 13.11
CA PHE A 78 4.78 1.52 13.72
C PHE A 78 5.04 2.79 12.90
N ILE A 79 4.69 2.81 11.61
CA ILE A 79 4.93 3.96 10.74
C ILE A 79 3.96 5.07 11.10
N GLN A 80 4.50 6.19 11.59
CA GLN A 80 3.72 7.37 11.87
C GLN A 80 3.31 8.08 10.59
N LEU A 81 2.00 8.27 10.40
CA LEU A 81 1.42 8.96 9.24
C LEU A 81 0.96 10.35 9.65
N ASP A 82 1.33 11.36 8.88
CA ASP A 82 0.73 12.68 9.01
C ASP A 82 -0.57 12.75 8.21
N MET A 83 -1.66 12.61 8.91
CA MET A 83 -3.00 12.62 8.32
C MET A 83 -3.70 13.99 8.43
N ARG A 84 -2.99 15.09 8.71
CA ARG A 84 -3.62 16.41 8.87
C ARG A 84 -4.40 16.87 7.65
N GLN A 85 -3.92 16.55 6.45
CA GLN A 85 -4.56 16.88 5.18
C GLN A 85 -5.59 15.82 4.72
N VAL A 86 -5.77 14.74 5.48
CA VAL A 86 -6.72 13.69 5.16
C VAL A 86 -8.10 14.05 5.72
N ALA A 87 -9.14 13.97 4.87
CA ALA A 87 -10.51 14.20 5.30
C ALA A 87 -10.90 13.27 6.47
N PRO A 88 -11.75 13.73 7.42
CA PRO A 88 -12.06 12.98 8.64
C PRO A 88 -12.60 11.56 8.37
N PHE A 89 -13.49 11.39 7.38
CA PHE A 89 -14.00 10.08 7.00
C PHE A 89 -12.88 9.18 6.46
N ASN A 90 -12.06 9.69 5.55
CA ASN A 90 -10.95 8.92 4.95
C ASN A 90 -9.95 8.47 6.03
N ARG A 91 -9.67 9.32 7.03
CA ARG A 91 -8.80 8.97 8.16
C ARG A 91 -9.33 7.75 8.91
N ARG A 92 -10.61 7.73 9.26
CA ARG A 92 -11.26 6.58 9.91
C ARG A 92 -11.15 5.31 9.06
N VAL A 93 -11.37 5.44 7.74
CA VAL A 93 -11.21 4.32 6.79
C VAL A 93 -9.78 3.80 6.80
N TYR A 94 -8.78 4.68 6.78
CA TYR A 94 -7.36 4.29 6.78
C TYR A 94 -6.95 3.62 8.09
N GLU A 95 -7.44 4.10 9.23
CA GLU A 95 -7.21 3.49 10.54
C GLU A 95 -7.74 2.05 10.57
N VAL A 96 -8.97 1.81 10.11
CA VAL A 96 -9.53 0.46 9.99
C VAL A 96 -8.75 -0.38 8.99
N ALA A 97 -8.39 0.15 7.81
CA ALA A 97 -7.64 -0.59 6.81
C ALA A 97 -6.27 -1.05 7.34
N ARG A 98 -5.59 -0.23 8.14
CA ARG A 98 -4.30 -0.57 8.76
C ARG A 98 -4.36 -1.73 9.76
N THR A 99 -5.55 -2.08 10.26
CA THR A 99 -5.71 -3.25 11.12
C THR A 99 -5.73 -4.58 10.36
N ILE A 100 -5.80 -4.55 9.02
CA ILE A 100 -5.79 -5.76 8.20
C ILE A 100 -4.35 -6.27 8.08
N PRO A 101 -4.01 -7.44 8.66
CA PRO A 101 -2.64 -7.94 8.59
C PRO A 101 -2.29 -8.44 7.18
N PRO A 102 -0.98 -8.61 6.86
CA PRO A 102 -0.54 -9.30 5.65
C PRO A 102 -1.19 -10.68 5.52
N GLY A 103 -1.63 -11.04 4.33
CA GLY A 103 -2.29 -12.32 4.07
C GLY A 103 -3.79 -12.36 4.38
N ALA A 104 -4.36 -11.31 4.98
CA ALA A 104 -5.80 -11.16 5.22
C ALA A 104 -6.43 -10.09 4.33
N THR A 105 -7.75 -10.18 4.17
CA THR A 105 -8.54 -9.20 3.40
C THR A 105 -9.84 -8.86 4.10
N LEU A 106 -10.36 -7.67 3.84
CA LEU A 106 -11.72 -7.27 4.18
C LEU A 106 -12.44 -6.81 2.91
N SER A 107 -13.76 -6.85 2.90
CA SER A 107 -14.55 -6.16 1.88
C SER A 107 -14.76 -4.70 2.24
N TYR A 108 -15.10 -3.86 1.24
CA TYR A 108 -15.53 -2.48 1.48
C TYR A 108 -16.71 -2.40 2.46
N GLY A 109 -17.64 -3.38 2.38
CA GLY A 109 -18.78 -3.47 3.29
C GLY A 109 -18.38 -3.79 4.72
N GLU A 110 -17.44 -4.71 4.94
CA GLU A 110 -16.94 -5.03 6.28
C GLU A 110 -16.24 -3.84 6.94
N ILE A 111 -15.48 -3.04 6.16
CA ILE A 111 -14.91 -1.78 6.68
C ILE A 111 -16.03 -0.81 7.05
N ALA A 112 -17.06 -0.64 6.21
CA ALA A 112 -18.19 0.22 6.49
C ALA A 112 -18.93 -0.18 7.77
N VAL A 113 -19.14 -1.48 8.00
CA VAL A 113 -19.72 -2.01 9.25
C VAL A 113 -18.84 -1.68 10.45
N ARG A 114 -17.52 -1.85 10.36
CA ARG A 114 -16.57 -1.52 11.44
C ARG A 114 -16.55 -0.02 11.78
N LEU A 115 -16.87 0.83 10.81
CA LEU A 115 -17.02 2.27 11.00
C LEU A 115 -18.36 2.67 11.63
N GLY A 116 -19.30 1.71 11.81
CA GLY A 116 -20.67 1.98 12.24
C GLY A 116 -21.56 2.55 11.13
N GLU A 117 -21.16 2.44 9.88
CA GLU A 117 -21.86 3.00 8.72
C GLU A 117 -22.06 1.92 7.60
N PRO A 118 -22.90 0.89 7.87
CA PRO A 118 -22.98 -0.31 7.00
C PRO A 118 -23.42 -0.02 5.55
N GLY A 119 -23.99 1.17 5.26
CA GLY A 119 -24.32 1.61 3.90
C GLY A 119 -23.17 2.28 3.14
N ALA A 120 -22.06 2.62 3.80
CA ALA A 120 -21.00 3.47 3.27
C ALA A 120 -19.93 2.72 2.43
N ALA A 121 -20.19 1.52 1.91
CA ALA A 121 -19.21 0.74 1.17
C ALA A 121 -18.64 1.48 -0.07
N ARG A 122 -19.44 2.30 -0.76
CA ARG A 122 -18.98 3.14 -1.89
C ARG A 122 -18.05 4.25 -1.42
N ASP A 123 -18.36 4.89 -0.29
CA ASP A 123 -17.55 5.96 0.29
C ASP A 123 -16.23 5.42 0.79
N VAL A 124 -16.21 4.23 1.38
CA VAL A 124 -14.99 3.48 1.73
C VAL A 124 -14.13 3.23 0.48
N GLY A 125 -14.74 2.80 -0.61
CA GLY A 125 -14.05 2.61 -1.90
C GLY A 125 -13.45 3.91 -2.43
N SER A 126 -14.19 5.02 -2.36
CA SER A 126 -13.73 6.35 -2.76
C SER A 126 -12.56 6.82 -1.87
N ALA A 127 -12.68 6.67 -0.56
CA ALA A 127 -11.62 7.01 0.40
C ALA A 127 -10.33 6.24 0.11
N LEU A 128 -10.41 4.93 -0.10
CA LEU A 128 -9.24 4.10 -0.43
C LEU A 128 -8.66 4.41 -1.81
N GLY A 129 -9.49 4.86 -2.76
CA GLY A 129 -9.02 5.38 -4.05
C GLY A 129 -8.18 6.65 -3.94
N GLN A 130 -8.35 7.43 -2.88
CA GLN A 130 -7.63 8.66 -2.57
C GLN A 130 -6.45 8.45 -1.61
N ASN A 131 -6.15 7.20 -1.24
CA ASN A 131 -5.11 6.87 -0.26
C ASN A 131 -3.72 7.39 -0.66
N PRO A 132 -3.13 8.32 0.11
CA PRO A 132 -1.79 8.82 -0.17
C PRO A 132 -0.67 7.95 0.41
N PHE A 133 -0.99 6.93 1.20
CA PHE A 133 -0.06 6.09 1.96
C PHE A 133 -0.05 4.65 1.43
N ALA A 134 0.19 4.48 0.14
CA ALA A 134 0.19 3.15 -0.47
C ALA A 134 1.05 2.16 0.33
N ILE A 135 0.61 0.90 0.43
CA ILE A 135 1.24 -0.18 1.20
C ILE A 135 1.03 -0.02 2.72
N VAL A 136 1.36 1.13 3.31
CA VAL A 136 1.20 1.40 4.75
C VAL A 136 -0.28 1.43 5.15
N VAL A 137 -1.12 2.08 4.34
CA VAL A 137 -2.57 1.88 4.35
C VAL A 137 -2.88 0.87 3.24
N PRO A 138 -3.14 -0.39 3.58
CA PRO A 138 -3.15 -1.50 2.63
C PRO A 138 -4.46 -1.58 1.83
N CYS A 139 -4.75 -0.58 0.99
CA CYS A 139 -5.94 -0.55 0.15
C CYS A 139 -6.04 -1.77 -0.80
N HIS A 140 -4.91 -2.42 -1.10
CA HIS A 140 -4.88 -3.66 -1.86
C HIS A 140 -5.50 -4.84 -1.12
N ARG A 141 -5.54 -4.85 0.23
CA ARG A 141 -6.20 -5.88 1.05
C ARG A 141 -7.71 -5.70 1.15
N VAL A 142 -8.28 -4.67 0.51
CA VAL A 142 -9.73 -4.40 0.55
C VAL A 142 -10.34 -4.82 -0.78
N LEU A 143 -11.30 -5.75 -0.73
CA LEU A 143 -11.94 -6.40 -1.87
C LEU A 143 -13.40 -5.96 -2.03
N ALA A 144 -13.98 -6.19 -3.18
CA ALA A 144 -15.42 -6.06 -3.37
C ALA A 144 -16.17 -7.26 -2.76
N ALA A 145 -17.48 -7.14 -2.65
CA ALA A 145 -18.35 -8.20 -2.13
C ALA A 145 -18.13 -9.52 -2.87
N GLY A 146 -18.20 -10.63 -2.13
CA GLY A 146 -17.98 -11.98 -2.68
C GLY A 146 -16.53 -12.26 -3.10
N GLY A 147 -15.55 -11.55 -2.52
CA GLY A 147 -14.13 -11.75 -2.81
C GLY A 147 -13.66 -11.23 -4.17
N LYS A 148 -14.49 -10.49 -4.90
CA LYS A 148 -14.11 -9.87 -6.17
C LYS A 148 -13.03 -8.81 -5.93
N ILE A 149 -12.06 -8.70 -6.85
CA ILE A 149 -10.87 -7.85 -6.65
C ILE A 149 -11.20 -6.37 -6.45
N GLY A 150 -12.24 -5.85 -7.12
CA GLY A 150 -12.57 -4.42 -7.10
C GLY A 150 -11.53 -3.57 -7.84
N GLY A 151 -11.72 -2.24 -7.81
CA GLY A 151 -10.82 -1.29 -8.45
C GLY A 151 -9.50 -1.11 -7.69
N PHE A 152 -8.50 -0.52 -8.39
CA PHE A 152 -7.24 -0.06 -7.81
C PHE A 152 -6.72 1.15 -8.59
N SER A 153 -6.45 2.25 -7.91
CA SER A 153 -6.11 3.53 -8.54
C SER A 153 -4.64 3.67 -8.93
N ALA A 154 -3.77 2.79 -8.44
CA ALA A 154 -2.35 2.83 -8.79
C ALA A 154 -2.10 2.39 -10.24
N ARG A 155 -0.95 2.76 -10.78
CA ARG A 155 -0.50 2.32 -12.12
C ARG A 155 -0.55 0.80 -12.22
N GLY A 156 -1.07 0.28 -13.33
CA GLY A 156 -1.30 -1.16 -13.54
C GLY A 156 -2.64 -1.65 -12.97
N GLY A 157 -3.37 -0.82 -12.22
CA GLY A 157 -4.72 -1.12 -11.74
C GLY A 157 -4.81 -2.46 -11.02
N ILE A 158 -5.78 -3.27 -11.40
CA ILE A 158 -6.04 -4.60 -10.81
C ILE A 158 -4.80 -5.52 -10.83
N ARG A 159 -3.95 -5.42 -11.84
CA ARG A 159 -2.72 -6.25 -11.94
C ARG A 159 -1.74 -5.95 -10.80
N THR A 160 -1.55 -4.68 -10.46
CA THR A 160 -0.73 -4.26 -9.33
C THR A 160 -1.33 -4.74 -8.01
N LYS A 161 -2.65 -4.62 -7.84
CA LYS A 161 -3.35 -5.12 -6.66
C LYS A 161 -3.17 -6.63 -6.49
N LEU A 162 -3.37 -7.42 -7.54
CA LEU A 162 -3.17 -8.87 -7.54
C LEU A 162 -1.72 -9.25 -7.20
N ARG A 163 -0.74 -8.51 -7.74
CA ARG A 163 0.67 -8.72 -7.41
C ARG A 163 0.96 -8.52 -5.93
N LEU A 164 0.45 -7.44 -5.33
CA LEU A 164 0.61 -7.17 -3.90
C LEU A 164 -0.04 -8.26 -3.04
N LEU A 165 -1.27 -8.68 -3.37
CA LEU A 165 -1.95 -9.76 -2.69
C LEU A 165 -1.20 -11.09 -2.80
N SER A 166 -0.66 -11.41 -3.98
CA SER A 166 0.16 -12.62 -4.20
C SER A 166 1.45 -12.63 -3.39
N ILE A 167 2.13 -11.47 -3.27
CA ILE A 167 3.32 -11.32 -2.42
C ILE A 167 2.99 -11.65 -0.96
N GLU A 168 1.82 -11.26 -0.49
CA GLU A 168 1.34 -11.51 0.87
C GLU A 168 0.71 -12.92 1.04
N GLY A 169 0.73 -13.75 0.00
CA GLY A 169 0.20 -15.12 0.05
C GLY A 169 -1.33 -15.22 -0.04
N VAL A 170 -2.02 -14.13 -0.38
CA VAL A 170 -3.47 -14.16 -0.60
C VAL A 170 -3.80 -14.79 -1.95
N GLN A 171 -4.54 -15.89 -1.92
CA GLN A 171 -5.12 -16.49 -3.13
C GLN A 171 -6.43 -15.74 -3.48
N ALA A 172 -6.34 -14.74 -4.35
CA ALA A 172 -7.53 -14.09 -4.87
C ALA A 172 -7.98 -14.74 -6.19
N PRO A 173 -9.29 -14.74 -6.53
CA PRO A 173 -9.75 -15.24 -7.81
C PRO A 173 -9.02 -14.58 -8.98
N GLY A 174 -8.38 -15.38 -9.82
CA GLY A 174 -7.55 -14.90 -10.95
C GLY A 174 -6.05 -14.70 -10.65
N THR A 175 -5.57 -15.05 -9.46
CA THR A 175 -4.12 -15.15 -9.20
C THR A 175 -3.60 -16.50 -9.65
N VAL A 176 -2.68 -16.50 -10.61
CA VAL A 176 -1.82 -17.66 -10.88
C VAL A 176 -0.71 -17.63 -9.82
N PRO A 177 -0.43 -18.74 -9.09
CA PRO A 177 0.68 -18.78 -8.15
C PRO A 177 1.98 -18.44 -8.86
N LEU A 178 2.68 -17.40 -8.42
CA LEU A 178 3.96 -16.96 -9.01
C LEU A 178 5.13 -17.92 -8.69
N PHE A 179 4.92 -18.90 -7.81
CA PHE A 179 5.90 -19.92 -7.43
C PHE A 179 5.23 -21.27 -7.23
N GLU A 180 5.22 -22.11 -8.25
CA GLU A 180 5.28 -23.55 -7.99
C GLU A 180 6.65 -23.85 -7.37
N ARG A 181 6.70 -24.06 -6.06
CA ARG A 181 7.88 -24.70 -5.45
C ARG A 181 7.94 -26.09 -6.05
N GLY A 182 8.96 -26.32 -6.88
CA GLY A 182 9.22 -27.60 -7.50
C GLY A 182 9.28 -28.73 -6.46
N THR A 183 8.19 -29.45 -6.30
CA THR A 183 8.21 -30.79 -5.72
C THR A 183 8.83 -31.71 -6.76
N LYS A 184 10.11 -32.04 -6.54
CA LYS A 184 10.75 -33.17 -7.22
C LYS A 184 9.92 -34.43 -6.91
N VAL A 185 9.14 -34.85 -7.86
CA VAL A 185 8.59 -36.22 -7.85
C VAL A 185 9.78 -37.12 -8.18
N SER A 186 10.28 -37.79 -7.14
CA SER A 186 11.25 -38.90 -7.31
C SER A 186 10.48 -40.09 -7.84
N ALA A 187 10.58 -40.34 -9.13
CA ALA A 187 10.16 -41.64 -9.70
C ALA A 187 11.17 -42.71 -9.24
N LYS A 188 10.73 -43.63 -8.43
CA LYS A 188 11.40 -44.92 -8.23
C LYS A 188 10.82 -45.88 -9.22
N PHE A 189 11.67 -46.43 -10.06
CA PHE A 189 11.52 -47.72 -10.67
C PHE A 189 12.08 -48.79 -9.73
#